data_b37dbfe676f1c15748a07dbc655800c6
#
_entry.id   b37dbfe676f1c15748a07dbc655800c6
#
_cell.length_a   1.000
_cell.length_b   1.000
_cell.length_c   1.000
_cell.angle_alpha   90.00
_cell.angle_beta   90.00
_cell.angle_gamma   90.00
#
_symmetry.space_group_name_H-M   'P 1'
#
loop_
_entity.id
_entity.type
_entity.pdbx_description
1 polymer ?
#
loop_
_entity_poly.entity_id
_entity_poly.type
_entity_poly.pdbx_seq_one_letter_code
_entity_poly.pdbx_strand_id
1 'polypeptide(L)'
;MDTIENSMNHMDMEKIQEGVRLILEGVGEDPEREGLKKTPARVAKMYAECFAGLYENPAEFFETTFDEHHEEMVLVRDIPFYSMCEHHLAPFFGKAHVAYIPAKDGHICGLSKLARLVDTFAKRPQVQERLTSQVADTFIEQLHPQGVIVVIEAEHLCMSMRGIKKPGSRTTTSAVRGIFQRNQATRAEALSLIFAGGSR
;
A
#
# COMPACT_ATOMS: atom_id res chain seq x y z
N MET A 1 -15.58 -13.01 5.12
CA MET A 1 -15.01 -13.65 3.93
C MET A 1 -13.54 -13.32 3.92
N ASP A 2 -12.65 -14.27 3.67
CA ASP A 2 -11.23 -13.98 3.55
C ASP A 2 -11.03 -13.08 2.32
N THR A 3 -10.25 -12.02 2.43
CA THR A 3 -9.99 -11.04 1.37
C THR A 3 -9.51 -11.70 0.08
N ILE A 4 -8.73 -12.78 0.20
CA ILE A 4 -8.23 -13.55 -0.93
C ILE A 4 -9.36 -14.32 -1.61
N GLU A 5 -10.25 -14.94 -0.85
CA GLU A 5 -11.41 -15.66 -1.39
C GLU A 5 -12.35 -14.72 -2.16
N ASN A 6 -12.61 -13.53 -1.60
CA ASN A 6 -13.37 -12.49 -2.28
C ASN A 6 -12.72 -12.08 -3.61
N SER A 7 -11.41 -11.84 -3.61
CA SER A 7 -10.64 -11.50 -4.80
C SER A 7 -10.72 -12.60 -5.88
N MET A 8 -10.55 -13.87 -5.49
CA MET A 8 -10.64 -15.01 -6.42
C MET A 8 -12.01 -15.14 -7.09
N ASN A 9 -13.09 -14.76 -6.39
CA ASN A 9 -14.44 -14.80 -6.93
C ASN A 9 -14.72 -13.69 -7.96
N HIS A 10 -13.95 -12.61 -7.94
CA HIS A 10 -14.08 -11.47 -8.87
C HIS A 10 -13.10 -11.52 -10.04
N MET A 11 -11.98 -12.24 -9.89
CA MET A 11 -10.97 -12.37 -10.93
C MET A 11 -11.25 -13.53 -11.89
N ASP A 12 -10.96 -13.30 -13.16
CA ASP A 12 -10.94 -14.36 -14.17
C ASP A 12 -9.65 -15.19 -14.04
N MET A 13 -9.67 -16.16 -13.14
CA MET A 13 -8.52 -16.99 -12.80
C MET A 13 -8.01 -17.81 -14.00
N GLU A 14 -8.92 -18.23 -14.91
CA GLU A 14 -8.57 -19.00 -16.11
C GLU A 14 -7.80 -18.12 -17.11
N LYS A 15 -8.29 -16.88 -17.33
CA LYS A 15 -7.61 -15.90 -18.19
C LYS A 15 -6.21 -15.54 -17.69
N ILE A 16 -6.02 -15.41 -16.36
CA ILE A 16 -4.72 -15.16 -15.79
C ILE A 16 -3.79 -16.35 -16.03
N GLN A 17 -4.26 -17.58 -15.83
CA GLN A 17 -3.48 -18.78 -16.08
C GLN A 17 -3.06 -18.91 -17.55
N GLU A 18 -3.99 -18.64 -18.48
CA GLU A 18 -3.66 -18.64 -19.91
C GLU A 18 -2.62 -17.56 -20.26
N GLY A 19 -2.76 -16.35 -19.70
CA GLY A 19 -1.77 -15.28 -19.88
C GLY A 19 -0.38 -15.68 -19.40
N VAL A 20 -0.26 -16.37 -18.28
CA VAL A 20 1.01 -16.88 -17.76
C VAL A 20 1.59 -17.97 -18.66
N ARG A 21 0.76 -18.86 -19.19
CA ARG A 21 1.18 -19.90 -20.16
C ARG A 21 1.77 -19.26 -21.40
N LEU A 22 1.08 -18.28 -21.97
CA LEU A 22 1.55 -17.54 -23.14
C LEU A 22 2.87 -16.80 -22.91
N ILE A 23 3.07 -16.25 -21.70
CA ILE A 23 4.34 -15.61 -21.32
C ILE A 23 5.47 -16.65 -21.31
N LEU A 24 5.25 -17.83 -20.73
CA LEU A 24 6.24 -18.91 -20.68
C LEU A 24 6.64 -19.36 -22.08
N GLU A 25 5.65 -19.60 -22.95
CA GLU A 25 5.88 -19.94 -24.37
C GLU A 25 6.63 -18.81 -25.11
N GLY A 26 6.21 -17.56 -24.89
CA GLY A 26 6.79 -16.37 -25.54
C GLY A 26 8.26 -16.12 -25.19
N VAL A 27 8.70 -16.52 -23.99
CA VAL A 27 10.11 -16.45 -23.60
C VAL A 27 10.91 -17.69 -24.04
N GLY A 28 10.28 -18.68 -24.70
CA GLY A 28 10.92 -19.88 -25.22
C GLY A 28 10.98 -21.06 -24.24
N GLU A 29 10.18 -21.00 -23.16
CA GLU A 29 10.12 -22.07 -22.16
C GLU A 29 8.97 -23.05 -22.48
N ASP A 30 9.10 -24.31 -22.05
CA ASP A 30 8.05 -25.33 -22.17
C ASP A 30 7.14 -25.30 -20.93
N PRO A 31 5.89 -24.78 -21.03
CA PRO A 31 4.97 -24.73 -19.92
C PRO A 31 4.53 -26.12 -19.43
N GLU A 32 4.68 -27.17 -20.24
CA GLU A 32 4.27 -28.52 -19.90
C GLU A 32 5.34 -29.30 -19.13
N ARG A 33 6.59 -28.82 -19.07
CA ARG A 33 7.61 -29.47 -18.25
C ARG A 33 7.20 -29.49 -16.76
N GLU A 34 7.59 -30.51 -16.04
CA GLU A 34 7.11 -30.80 -14.67
C GLU A 34 7.23 -29.61 -13.71
N GLY A 35 8.33 -28.85 -13.78
CA GLY A 35 8.56 -27.68 -12.92
C GLY A 35 7.61 -26.50 -13.19
N LEU A 36 7.09 -26.36 -14.40
CA LEU A 36 6.25 -25.24 -14.85
C LEU A 36 4.77 -25.57 -14.97
N LYS A 37 4.40 -26.84 -15.10
CA LYS A 37 3.01 -27.29 -15.29
C LYS A 37 2.00 -26.70 -14.30
N LYS A 38 2.41 -26.44 -13.06
CA LYS A 38 1.55 -25.82 -12.03
C LYS A 38 1.79 -24.31 -11.88
N THR A 39 2.71 -23.71 -12.62
CA THR A 39 3.07 -22.29 -12.49
C THR A 39 1.93 -21.35 -12.85
N PRO A 40 1.15 -21.56 -13.93
CA PRO A 40 0.01 -20.70 -14.24
C PRO A 40 -0.99 -20.61 -13.09
N ALA A 41 -1.37 -21.71 -12.49
CA ALA A 41 -2.30 -21.73 -11.36
C ALA A 41 -1.71 -21.08 -10.08
N ARG A 42 -0.40 -21.24 -9.83
CA ARG A 42 0.27 -20.60 -8.70
C ARG A 42 0.33 -19.08 -8.87
N VAL A 43 0.66 -18.61 -10.07
CA VAL A 43 0.70 -17.17 -10.38
C VAL A 43 -0.69 -16.54 -10.30
N ALA A 44 -1.72 -17.22 -10.78
CA ALA A 44 -3.10 -16.74 -10.65
C ALA A 44 -3.51 -16.56 -9.17
N LYS A 45 -3.19 -17.52 -8.30
CA LYS A 45 -3.41 -17.40 -6.86
C LYS A 45 -2.60 -16.27 -6.22
N MET A 46 -1.34 -16.13 -6.59
CA MET A 46 -0.50 -15.01 -6.13
C MET A 46 -1.11 -13.67 -6.53
N TYR A 47 -1.60 -13.52 -7.74
CA TYR A 47 -2.24 -12.27 -8.18
C TYR A 47 -3.57 -12.01 -7.49
N ALA A 48 -4.34 -13.05 -7.13
CA ALA A 48 -5.54 -12.88 -6.31
C ALA A 48 -5.21 -12.27 -4.94
N GLU A 49 -4.05 -12.58 -4.37
CA GLU A 49 -3.55 -11.96 -3.14
C GLU A 49 -2.99 -10.55 -3.39
N CYS A 50 -2.11 -10.40 -4.39
CA CYS A 50 -1.42 -9.14 -4.68
C CYS A 50 -2.36 -8.03 -5.17
N PHE A 51 -3.52 -8.37 -5.73
CA PHE A 51 -4.50 -7.43 -6.27
C PHE A 51 -5.84 -7.43 -5.54
N ALA A 52 -5.89 -8.02 -4.35
CA ALA A 52 -7.11 -8.11 -3.54
C ALA A 52 -7.74 -6.75 -3.24
N GLY A 53 -6.92 -5.72 -3.05
CA GLY A 53 -7.36 -4.36 -2.76
C GLY A 53 -8.18 -3.69 -3.87
N LEU A 54 -8.23 -4.27 -5.10
CA LEU A 54 -9.13 -3.81 -6.16
C LEU A 54 -10.61 -4.04 -5.80
N TYR A 55 -10.88 -5.02 -4.93
CA TYR A 55 -12.22 -5.47 -4.56
C TYR A 55 -12.56 -5.14 -3.11
N GLU A 56 -11.76 -4.29 -2.46
CA GLU A 56 -11.99 -3.79 -1.11
C GLU A 56 -12.47 -2.34 -1.13
N ASN A 57 -13.44 -2.04 -0.28
CA ASN A 57 -13.88 -0.67 -0.01
C ASN A 57 -13.20 -0.14 1.25
N PRO A 58 -12.20 0.76 1.14
CA PRO A 58 -11.47 1.25 2.28
C PRO A 58 -12.32 2.09 3.25
N ALA A 59 -13.49 2.63 2.83
CA ALA A 59 -14.38 3.39 3.69
C ALA A 59 -14.94 2.56 4.86
N GLU A 60 -15.15 1.25 4.64
CA GLU A 60 -15.67 0.34 5.67
C GLU A 60 -14.77 0.21 6.90
N PHE A 61 -13.49 0.53 6.76
CA PHE A 61 -12.57 0.47 7.90
C PHE A 61 -12.84 1.55 8.95
N PHE A 62 -13.53 2.62 8.59
CA PHE A 62 -13.77 3.79 9.44
C PHE A 62 -15.17 3.84 10.04
N GLU A 63 -16.00 2.83 9.82
CA GLU A 63 -17.36 2.75 10.43
C GLU A 63 -17.33 2.73 11.96
N THR A 64 -16.21 2.29 12.55
CA THR A 64 -16.04 2.26 14.01
C THR A 64 -14.93 3.22 14.42
N THR A 65 -15.29 4.24 15.17
CA THR A 65 -14.39 5.20 15.82
C THR A 65 -14.54 5.11 17.33
N PHE A 66 -13.59 5.70 18.07
CA PHE A 66 -13.57 5.74 19.52
C PHE A 66 -13.56 7.20 19.98
N ASP A 67 -14.37 7.51 20.98
CA ASP A 67 -14.40 8.81 21.61
C ASP A 67 -13.46 8.83 22.82
N GLU A 68 -12.21 9.22 22.57
CA GLU A 68 -11.15 9.29 23.60
C GLU A 68 -10.76 10.74 23.95
N HIS A 69 -11.46 11.73 23.35
CA HIS A 69 -11.15 13.16 23.51
C HIS A 69 -9.65 13.48 23.29
N HIS A 70 -9.01 12.76 22.36
CA HIS A 70 -7.59 12.93 22.06
C HIS A 70 -7.37 14.04 21.04
N GLU A 71 -6.57 15.04 21.38
CA GLU A 71 -6.30 16.21 20.53
C GLU A 71 -4.90 16.21 19.93
N GLU A 72 -4.00 15.33 20.40
CA GLU A 72 -2.61 15.30 20.00
C GLU A 72 -2.39 14.40 18.77
N MET A 73 -1.18 14.46 18.21
CA MET A 73 -0.79 13.65 17.06
C MET A 73 -0.77 12.16 17.39
N VAL A 74 -1.45 11.37 16.56
CA VAL A 74 -1.35 9.91 16.54
C VAL A 74 -0.47 9.51 15.37
N LEU A 75 0.60 8.74 15.62
CA LEU A 75 1.54 8.26 14.60
C LEU A 75 1.64 6.73 14.64
N VAL A 76 1.40 6.09 13.51
CA VAL A 76 1.76 4.69 13.26
C VAL A 76 2.86 4.68 12.20
N ARG A 77 4.03 4.20 12.57
CA ARG A 77 5.19 4.16 11.68
C ARG A 77 5.66 2.73 11.40
N ASP A 78 6.50 2.61 10.38
CA ASP A 78 7.12 1.34 10.01
C ASP A 78 6.08 0.28 9.57
N ILE A 79 4.96 0.68 8.99
CA ILE A 79 3.96 -0.21 8.42
C ILE A 79 4.58 -0.87 7.18
N PRO A 80 4.92 -2.17 7.20
CA PRO A 80 5.48 -2.82 6.03
C PRO A 80 4.40 -2.99 4.96
N PHE A 81 4.77 -2.85 3.70
CA PHE A 81 3.86 -3.11 2.59
C PHE A 81 4.59 -3.70 1.39
N TYR A 82 3.83 -4.42 0.56
CA TYR A 82 4.23 -4.89 -0.76
C TYR A 82 3.19 -4.43 -1.78
N SER A 83 3.67 -3.98 -2.94
CA SER A 83 2.81 -3.52 -4.02
C SER A 83 3.38 -3.94 -5.37
N MET A 84 2.58 -3.81 -6.44
CA MET A 84 2.98 -4.13 -7.80
C MET A 84 3.02 -2.86 -8.64
N CYS A 85 4.19 -2.53 -9.17
CA CYS A 85 4.36 -1.40 -10.08
C CYS A 85 3.50 -1.59 -11.33
N GLU A 86 2.61 -0.65 -11.64
CA GLU A 86 1.70 -0.77 -12.78
C GLU A 86 2.40 -0.79 -14.14
N HIS A 87 3.63 -0.24 -14.23
CA HIS A 87 4.37 -0.17 -15.48
C HIS A 87 5.00 -1.51 -15.89
N HIS A 88 5.31 -2.39 -14.95
CA HIS A 88 6.07 -3.61 -15.22
C HIS A 88 5.51 -4.85 -14.52
N LEU A 89 4.48 -4.71 -13.70
CA LEU A 89 4.00 -5.73 -12.76
C LEU A 89 5.14 -6.34 -11.91
N ALA A 90 6.17 -5.55 -11.66
CA ALA A 90 7.28 -5.90 -10.79
C ALA A 90 7.00 -5.38 -9.36
N PRO A 91 7.38 -6.11 -8.32
CA PRO A 91 7.15 -5.66 -6.96
C PRO A 91 7.92 -4.38 -6.61
N PHE A 92 7.30 -3.54 -5.78
CA PHE A 92 7.99 -2.57 -4.93
C PHE A 92 7.49 -2.74 -3.51
N PHE A 93 8.35 -2.50 -2.54
CA PHE A 93 8.06 -2.79 -1.15
C PHE A 93 8.83 -1.86 -0.24
N GLY A 94 8.30 -1.67 0.95
CA GLY A 94 8.94 -0.76 1.89
C GLY A 94 8.12 -0.55 3.15
N LYS A 95 8.12 0.69 3.63
CA LYS A 95 7.45 1.09 4.86
C LYS A 95 6.61 2.33 4.61
N ALA A 96 5.41 2.33 5.17
CA ALA A 96 4.55 3.50 5.24
C ALA A 96 4.49 4.02 6.67
N HIS A 97 4.37 5.35 6.80
CA HIS A 97 4.20 6.05 8.05
C HIS A 97 2.99 6.97 7.90
N VAL A 98 2.05 6.85 8.82
CA VAL A 98 0.81 7.63 8.81
C VAL A 98 0.66 8.34 10.13
N ALA A 99 0.62 9.67 10.12
CA ALA A 99 0.28 10.46 11.30
C ALA A 99 -0.93 11.34 11.02
N TYR A 100 -1.78 11.51 12.03
CA TYR A 100 -2.93 12.41 11.96
C TYR A 100 -3.14 13.12 13.28
N ILE A 101 -3.79 14.27 13.23
CA ILE A 101 -4.32 14.96 14.42
C ILE A 101 -5.84 14.79 14.36
N PRO A 102 -6.47 14.17 15.38
CA PRO A 102 -7.90 13.95 15.41
C PRO A 102 -8.72 15.24 15.19
N ALA A 103 -9.97 15.10 14.81
CA ALA A 103 -10.89 16.22 14.76
C ALA A 103 -11.11 16.79 16.18
N LYS A 104 -11.68 17.99 16.26
CA LYS A 104 -11.89 18.68 17.58
C LYS A 104 -12.84 17.96 18.52
N ASP A 105 -13.63 17.04 17.98
CA ASP A 105 -14.49 16.14 18.78
C ASP A 105 -13.71 14.99 19.45
N GLY A 106 -12.42 14.85 19.14
CA GLY A 106 -11.53 13.89 19.76
C GLY A 106 -11.69 12.45 19.31
N HIS A 107 -12.47 12.19 18.25
CA HIS A 107 -12.64 10.84 17.72
C HIS A 107 -11.38 10.30 17.07
N ILE A 108 -10.99 9.10 17.47
CA ILE A 108 -9.85 8.37 16.91
C ILE A 108 -10.30 7.07 16.23
N CYS A 109 -9.51 6.57 15.30
CA CYS A 109 -9.72 5.24 14.72
C CYS A 109 -8.75 4.22 15.31
N GLY A 110 -9.12 2.94 15.26
CA GLY A 110 -8.24 1.86 15.69
C GLY A 110 -6.94 1.83 14.85
N LEU A 111 -5.79 1.68 15.49
CA LEU A 111 -4.45 1.74 14.84
C LEU A 111 -4.32 0.74 13.68
N SER A 112 -4.97 -0.43 13.79
CA SER A 112 -5.00 -1.44 12.71
C SER A 112 -5.65 -0.94 11.41
N LYS A 113 -6.52 0.08 11.48
CA LYS A 113 -7.19 0.65 10.30
C LYS A 113 -6.21 1.37 9.39
N LEU A 114 -5.18 2.01 9.97
CA LEU A 114 -4.13 2.68 9.22
C LEU A 114 -3.32 1.66 8.39
N ALA A 115 -2.93 0.54 9.00
CA ALA A 115 -2.22 -0.52 8.31
C ALA A 115 -3.08 -1.16 7.20
N ARG A 116 -4.36 -1.46 7.49
CA ARG A 116 -5.29 -2.00 6.50
C ARG A 116 -5.50 -1.06 5.32
N LEU A 117 -5.62 0.24 5.58
CA LEU A 117 -5.76 1.24 4.52
C LEU A 117 -4.55 1.25 3.57
N VAL A 118 -3.33 1.20 4.14
CA VAL A 118 -2.10 1.08 3.36
C VAL A 118 -2.13 -0.20 2.51
N ASP A 119 -2.47 -1.34 3.11
CA ASP A 119 -2.52 -2.64 2.42
C ASP A 119 -3.53 -2.65 1.28
N THR A 120 -4.75 -2.14 1.51
CA THR A 120 -5.81 -2.08 0.48
C THR A 120 -5.37 -1.30 -0.75
N PHE A 121 -4.71 -0.16 -0.57
CA PHE A 121 -4.20 0.60 -1.70
C PHE A 121 -2.90 0.04 -2.28
N ALA A 122 -2.07 -0.63 -1.48
CA ALA A 122 -0.87 -1.30 -1.95
C ALA A 122 -1.19 -2.54 -2.80
N LYS A 123 -2.24 -3.29 -2.45
CA LYS A 123 -2.70 -4.48 -3.20
C LYS A 123 -3.49 -4.14 -4.46
N ARG A 124 -2.91 -3.27 -5.29
CA ARG A 124 -3.42 -2.83 -6.61
C ARG A 124 -2.24 -2.64 -7.54
N PRO A 125 -2.43 -2.60 -8.88
CA PRO A 125 -1.41 -2.03 -9.76
C PRO A 125 -1.21 -0.56 -9.41
N GLN A 126 0.01 -0.16 -8.98
CA GLN A 126 0.25 1.15 -8.37
C GLN A 126 1.48 1.88 -8.91
N VAL A 127 1.47 3.18 -8.70
CA VAL A 127 2.67 4.01 -8.56
C VAL A 127 2.72 4.55 -7.12
N GLN A 128 3.90 4.71 -6.58
CA GLN A 128 4.09 5.06 -5.17
C GLN A 128 3.45 6.42 -4.81
N GLU A 129 3.49 7.39 -5.71
CA GLU A 129 2.90 8.72 -5.55
C GLU A 129 1.38 8.65 -5.40
N ARG A 130 0.73 7.81 -6.20
CA ARG A 130 -0.72 7.58 -6.12
C ARG A 130 -1.08 6.83 -4.84
N LEU A 131 -0.35 5.79 -4.48
CA LEU A 131 -0.53 5.06 -3.22
C LEU A 131 -0.50 6.02 -2.03
N THR A 132 0.53 6.88 -1.96
CA THR A 132 0.72 7.85 -0.88
C THR A 132 -0.45 8.84 -0.79
N SER A 133 -0.90 9.35 -1.93
CA SER A 133 -2.02 10.32 -2.00
C SER A 133 -3.34 9.66 -1.65
N GLN A 134 -3.64 8.47 -2.18
CA GLN A 134 -4.89 7.76 -1.90
C GLN A 134 -5.06 7.44 -0.42
N VAL A 135 -3.99 7.01 0.27
CA VAL A 135 -4.04 6.79 1.72
C VAL A 135 -4.38 8.09 2.46
N ALA A 136 -3.72 9.21 2.11
CA ALA A 136 -3.97 10.49 2.76
C ALA A 136 -5.38 11.03 2.49
N ASP A 137 -5.85 10.96 1.25
CA ASP A 137 -7.15 11.49 0.82
C ASP A 137 -8.30 10.71 1.48
N THR A 138 -8.24 9.36 1.44
CA THR A 138 -9.24 8.53 2.10
C THR A 138 -9.31 8.80 3.61
N PHE A 139 -8.15 8.99 4.24
CA PHE A 139 -8.10 9.28 5.67
C PHE A 139 -8.79 10.61 6.02
N ILE A 140 -8.56 11.66 5.22
CA ILE A 140 -9.24 12.95 5.36
C ILE A 140 -10.76 12.82 5.13
N GLU A 141 -11.15 12.09 4.09
CA GLU A 141 -12.55 11.94 3.71
C GLU A 141 -13.38 11.14 4.71
N GLN A 142 -12.78 10.14 5.36
CA GLN A 142 -13.52 9.23 6.22
C GLN A 142 -13.49 9.60 7.70
N LEU A 143 -12.38 10.14 8.20
CA LEU A 143 -12.21 10.47 9.62
C LEU A 143 -12.34 11.98 9.91
N HIS A 144 -12.30 12.82 8.88
CA HIS A 144 -12.32 14.29 9.00
C HIS A 144 -11.34 14.88 10.02
N PRO A 145 -10.10 14.39 10.12
CA PRO A 145 -9.13 14.86 11.10
C PRO A 145 -8.74 16.32 10.83
N GLN A 146 -8.11 16.99 11.78
CA GLN A 146 -7.52 18.31 11.54
C GLN A 146 -6.45 18.29 10.46
N GLY A 147 -5.80 17.14 10.25
CA GLY A 147 -4.89 16.87 9.15
C GLY A 147 -4.27 15.49 9.22
N VAL A 148 -3.64 15.11 8.12
CA VAL A 148 -2.91 13.85 7.96
C VAL A 148 -1.60 14.09 7.21
N ILE A 149 -0.57 13.35 7.56
CA ILE A 149 0.67 13.19 6.81
C ILE A 149 0.94 11.72 6.60
N VAL A 150 1.20 11.35 5.34
CA VAL A 150 1.62 10.02 4.93
C VAL A 150 3.00 10.12 4.30
N VAL A 151 3.94 9.29 4.73
CA VAL A 151 5.27 9.17 4.15
C VAL A 151 5.49 7.70 3.80
N ILE A 152 5.94 7.43 2.58
CA ILE A 152 6.25 6.08 2.10
C ILE A 152 7.68 6.03 1.59
N GLU A 153 8.44 5.05 2.03
CA GLU A 153 9.79 4.75 1.57
C GLU A 153 9.81 3.33 0.99
N ALA A 154 10.22 3.17 -0.26
CA ALA A 154 10.22 1.88 -0.92
C ALA A 154 11.41 1.66 -1.85
N GLU A 155 11.80 0.40 -2.01
CA GLU A 155 12.66 -0.09 -3.08
C GLU A 155 11.80 -0.65 -4.21
N HIS A 156 12.15 -0.32 -5.45
CA HIS A 156 11.45 -0.72 -6.66
C HIS A 156 12.25 -1.75 -7.45
N LEU A 157 11.77 -3.00 -7.53
CA LEU A 157 12.46 -4.03 -8.29
C LEU A 157 12.51 -3.73 -9.80
N CYS A 158 11.58 -2.96 -10.32
CA CYS A 158 11.65 -2.48 -11.71
C CYS A 158 12.90 -1.60 -11.99
N MET A 159 13.51 -1.02 -10.95
CA MET A 159 14.74 -0.23 -11.01
C MET A 159 15.96 -1.02 -10.54
N SER A 160 15.84 -1.89 -9.54
CA SER A 160 17.00 -2.57 -8.93
C SER A 160 17.37 -3.86 -9.66
N MET A 161 16.42 -4.71 -10.06
CA MET A 161 16.72 -6.01 -10.68
C MET A 161 17.04 -5.94 -12.17
N ARG A 162 16.56 -4.92 -12.87
CA ARG A 162 16.68 -4.73 -14.32
C ARG A 162 16.72 -3.25 -14.69
N GLY A 163 16.82 -2.91 -15.99
CA GLY A 163 16.87 -1.54 -16.50
C GLY A 163 18.09 -0.80 -15.98
N ILE A 164 17.90 0.24 -15.20
CA ILE A 164 18.97 1.08 -14.64
C ILE A 164 19.84 0.38 -13.60
N LYS A 165 19.38 -0.73 -13.00
CA LYS A 165 20.14 -1.58 -12.06
C LYS A 165 20.76 -0.80 -10.90
N LYS A 166 19.91 -0.19 -10.07
CA LYS A 166 20.32 0.55 -8.87
C LYS A 166 19.75 -0.10 -7.59
N PRO A 167 20.29 -1.28 -7.19
CA PRO A 167 19.86 -1.93 -5.95
C PRO A 167 20.14 -1.03 -4.74
N GLY A 168 19.26 -1.07 -3.75
CA GLY A 168 19.37 -0.28 -2.52
C GLY A 168 18.93 1.19 -2.65
N SER A 169 18.65 1.69 -3.89
CA SER A 169 18.06 3.02 -4.01
C SER A 169 16.61 2.99 -3.52
N ARG A 170 16.24 3.98 -2.70
CA ARG A 170 14.89 4.13 -2.15
C ARG A 170 14.23 5.38 -2.69
N THR A 171 12.94 5.25 -2.99
CA THR A 171 12.08 6.37 -3.33
C THR A 171 11.30 6.76 -2.07
N THR A 172 11.31 8.05 -1.72
CA THR A 172 10.48 8.58 -0.64
C THR A 172 9.41 9.49 -1.24
N THR A 173 8.15 9.23 -0.91
CA THR A 173 7.01 10.07 -1.27
C THR A 173 6.28 10.54 -0.03
N SER A 174 5.68 11.72 -0.08
CA SER A 174 4.88 12.26 1.02
C SER A 174 3.61 12.92 0.53
N ALA A 175 2.53 12.78 1.28
CA ALA A 175 1.27 13.49 1.09
C ALA A 175 0.87 14.14 2.41
N VAL A 176 0.55 15.43 2.36
CA VAL A 176 0.14 16.21 3.54
C VAL A 176 -1.21 16.86 3.27
N ARG A 177 -2.10 16.83 4.28
CA ARG A 177 -3.43 17.46 4.21
C ARG A 177 -3.73 18.20 5.51
N GLY A 178 -4.63 19.17 5.44
CA GLY A 178 -5.10 19.89 6.62
C GLY A 178 -4.00 20.68 7.32
N ILE A 179 -3.88 20.54 8.64
CA ILE A 179 -2.93 21.32 9.46
C ILE A 179 -1.46 21.06 9.08
N PHE A 180 -1.10 19.84 8.68
CA PHE A 180 0.27 19.52 8.26
C PHE A 180 0.69 20.27 6.98
N GLN A 181 -0.27 20.69 6.16
CA GLN A 181 -0.01 21.51 4.99
C GLN A 181 0.18 22.98 5.36
N ARG A 182 -0.60 23.47 6.33
CA ARG A 182 -0.65 24.90 6.70
C ARG A 182 0.34 25.28 7.81
N ASN A 183 0.67 24.34 8.71
CA ASN A 183 1.57 24.58 9.86
C ASN A 183 2.89 23.83 9.66
N GLN A 184 3.95 24.60 9.43
CA GLN A 184 5.28 24.05 9.17
C GLN A 184 5.90 23.39 10.41
N ALA A 185 5.61 23.90 11.62
CA ALA A 185 6.13 23.33 12.86
C ALA A 185 5.51 21.95 13.13
N THR A 186 4.18 21.81 13.00
CA THR A 186 3.49 20.53 13.15
C THR A 186 3.98 19.50 12.13
N ARG A 187 4.20 19.92 10.88
CA ARG A 187 4.77 19.03 9.86
C ARG A 187 6.19 18.61 10.19
N ALA A 188 7.03 19.53 10.68
CA ALA A 188 8.42 19.23 11.05
C ALA A 188 8.49 18.27 12.24
N GLU A 189 7.61 18.43 13.23
CA GLU A 189 7.47 17.49 14.35
C GLU A 189 7.13 16.09 13.87
N ALA A 190 6.11 15.93 13.01
CA ALA A 190 5.72 14.62 12.45
C ALA A 190 6.91 13.96 11.72
N LEU A 191 7.59 14.69 10.85
CA LEU A 191 8.75 14.16 10.13
C LEU A 191 9.88 13.78 11.08
N SER A 192 10.13 14.58 12.14
CA SER A 192 11.10 14.24 13.17
C SER A 192 10.77 12.93 13.87
N LEU A 193 9.52 12.72 14.26
CA LEU A 193 9.05 11.47 14.89
C LEU A 193 9.12 10.29 13.96
N ILE A 194 8.77 10.46 12.67
CA ILE A 194 8.85 9.40 11.65
C ILE A 194 10.30 8.93 11.50
N PHE A 195 11.26 9.84 11.40
CA PHE A 195 12.66 9.51 11.14
C PHE A 195 13.54 9.39 12.41
N ALA A 196 13.00 9.64 13.60
CA ALA A 196 13.73 9.55 14.89
C ALA A 196 14.29 8.15 15.23
N GLY A 197 14.00 7.11 14.45
CA GLY A 197 14.52 5.74 14.63
C GLY A 197 15.44 5.25 13.52
N GLY A 198 15.83 6.10 12.58
CA GLY A 198 16.54 5.74 11.34
C GLY A 198 18.07 5.60 11.47
N SER A 199 18.59 5.20 12.63
CA SER A 199 20.02 4.90 12.85
C SER A 199 20.19 3.54 13.50
N ARG A 200 19.83 2.44 12.76
CA ARG A 200 20.39 1.09 13.04
C ARG A 200 20.38 0.28 11.77
#